data_683c717ff6e75d1bcf178b49126f5897
#
_entry.id   683c717ff6e75d1bcf178b49126f5897
#
_cell.length_a   1.000
_cell.length_b   1.000
_cell.length_c   1.000
_cell.angle_alpha   90.00
_cell.angle_beta   90.00
_cell.angle_gamma   90.00
#
_symmetry.space_group_name_H-M   'P 1'
#
loop_
_entity.id
_entity.type
_entity.pdbx_description
1 polymer ?
#
loop_
_entity_poly.entity_id
_entity_poly.type
_entity_poly.pdbx_seq_one_letter_code
_entity_poly.pdbx_strand_id
1 'polypeptide(L)'
;MRLVNGARLALMATAAVTVAACGTTAASTASGSHTSPSGPLTSPSGTPSASATRSASARPGPPAGSRAEAAALAGQLLSRLPLPPGTGRLPQDPLPQSLREPAYGPADVTPSLDQYRLFALPQPMNTAAAYLAAHVPVGLGAGGTGSESGPAGAMMQDVSYLARSVPVGIASAELVLTVVPASPGRSLLRADAQVIWYPPRSAAEYIDPARYHVLDITVSIYGRNPHTVHKVVTSQAFIARLAETLDRLQAEPIGTVACPADFEDYQLSFSVSRQSRTAVVVSASETGCGGAGITVNGQSQPPLADDGAVGALVRQVVPVTPEI
;
A
#
# COMPACT_ATOMS: atom_id res chain seq x y z
N MET A 1 -48.39 -32.83 23.89
CA MET A 1 -47.81 -31.99 22.81
C MET A 1 -46.29 -32.10 22.91
N ARG A 2 -45.64 -32.85 21.99
CA ARG A 2 -44.21 -33.19 22.01
C ARG A 2 -43.47 -32.22 21.09
N LEU A 3 -42.49 -31.50 21.63
CA LEU A 3 -41.53 -30.71 20.86
C LEU A 3 -40.29 -31.58 20.56
N VAL A 4 -40.02 -31.72 19.28
CA VAL A 4 -38.82 -32.44 18.76
C VAL A 4 -37.72 -31.40 18.50
N ASN A 5 -36.63 -31.48 19.27
CA ASN A 5 -35.41 -30.73 19.03
C ASN A 5 -34.55 -31.47 18.02
N GLY A 6 -34.40 -30.89 16.82
CA GLY A 6 -33.45 -31.34 15.79
C GLY A 6 -32.12 -30.59 15.90
N ALA A 7 -31.10 -31.22 16.48
CA ALA A 7 -29.73 -30.75 16.43
C ALA A 7 -29.14 -31.06 15.05
N ARG A 8 -28.74 -30.01 14.30
CA ARG A 8 -27.91 -30.14 13.09
C ARG A 8 -26.45 -30.01 13.47
N LEU A 9 -25.72 -31.12 13.40
CA LEU A 9 -24.26 -31.13 13.42
C LEU A 9 -23.73 -30.57 12.09
N ALA A 10 -23.01 -29.48 12.14
CA ALA A 10 -22.21 -28.99 11.01
C ALA A 10 -20.79 -29.57 11.11
N LEU A 11 -20.44 -30.42 10.15
CA LEU A 11 -19.11 -31.00 9.98
C LEU A 11 -18.22 -29.94 9.32
N MET A 12 -17.27 -29.39 10.03
CA MET A 12 -16.20 -28.54 9.48
C MET A 12 -15.06 -29.44 9.02
N ALA A 13 -14.83 -29.48 7.69
CA ALA A 13 -13.66 -30.12 7.10
C ALA A 13 -12.49 -29.16 7.14
N THR A 14 -11.48 -29.45 7.95
CA THR A 14 -10.20 -28.76 7.98
C THR A 14 -9.30 -29.28 6.84
N ALA A 15 -9.06 -28.47 5.83
CA ALA A 15 -8.04 -28.73 4.82
C ALA A 15 -6.68 -28.22 5.31
N ALA A 16 -5.76 -29.13 5.60
CA ALA A 16 -4.36 -28.80 5.89
C ALA A 16 -3.62 -28.57 4.56
N VAL A 17 -3.15 -27.35 4.35
CA VAL A 17 -2.27 -26.99 3.24
C VAL A 17 -0.82 -27.08 3.74
N THR A 18 -0.11 -28.10 3.26
CA THR A 18 1.35 -28.25 3.45
C THR A 18 2.08 -27.39 2.40
N VAL A 19 2.76 -26.35 2.85
CA VAL A 19 3.66 -25.55 2.02
C VAL A 19 5.06 -26.19 2.09
N ALA A 20 5.52 -26.72 0.95
CA ALA A 20 6.89 -27.19 0.79
C ALA A 20 7.79 -26.01 0.45
N ALA A 21 8.75 -25.71 1.32
CA ALA A 21 9.79 -24.73 1.08
C ALA A 21 10.89 -25.36 0.20
N CYS A 22 11.04 -24.87 -1.05
CA CYS A 22 12.22 -25.12 -1.86
C CYS A 22 13.23 -23.99 -1.66
N GLY A 23 14.29 -24.28 -0.90
CA GLY A 23 15.46 -23.42 -0.81
C GLY A 23 16.37 -23.64 -2.03
N THR A 24 16.78 -22.55 -2.69
CA THR A 24 17.93 -22.56 -3.60
C THR A 24 18.86 -21.41 -3.24
N THR A 25 19.97 -21.80 -2.63
CA THR A 25 21.17 -20.98 -2.45
C THR A 25 21.93 -20.94 -3.78
N ALA A 26 22.20 -19.76 -4.33
CA ALA A 26 23.20 -19.54 -5.36
C ALA A 26 24.15 -18.45 -4.91
N ALA A 27 25.36 -18.87 -4.52
CA ALA A 27 26.51 -17.99 -4.35
C ALA A 27 27.14 -17.75 -5.72
N SER A 28 27.39 -16.52 -6.07
CA SER A 28 28.27 -16.15 -7.20
C SER A 28 29.20 -15.03 -6.76
N THR A 29 30.41 -15.43 -6.45
CA THR A 29 31.60 -14.58 -6.38
C THR A 29 32.19 -14.40 -7.79
N ALA A 30 32.35 -13.18 -8.24
CA ALA A 30 33.24 -12.84 -9.34
C ALA A 30 33.89 -11.48 -9.10
N SER A 31 35.11 -11.52 -8.57
CA SER A 31 36.04 -10.39 -8.60
C SER A 31 36.65 -10.28 -9.98
N GLY A 32 36.44 -9.16 -10.65
CA GLY A 32 37.09 -8.80 -11.90
C GLY A 32 37.73 -7.41 -11.78
N SER A 33 39.03 -7.38 -11.49
CA SER A 33 39.83 -6.15 -11.52
C SER A 33 40.19 -5.84 -12.98
N HIS A 34 39.73 -4.72 -13.51
CA HIS A 34 40.21 -4.16 -14.76
C HIS A 34 40.89 -2.81 -14.53
N THR A 35 42.21 -2.82 -14.73
CA THR A 35 43.08 -1.65 -14.85
C THR A 35 42.82 -0.93 -16.18
N SER A 36 42.51 0.38 -16.09
CA SER A 36 42.40 1.26 -17.26
C SER A 36 43.70 2.00 -17.51
N PRO A 37 44.14 2.14 -18.77
CA PRO A 37 45.24 3.00 -19.14
C PRO A 37 44.73 4.43 -19.35
N SER A 38 45.46 5.37 -18.73
CA SER A 38 45.28 6.82 -18.88
C SER A 38 45.90 7.29 -20.21
N GLY A 39 45.07 7.90 -21.06
CA GLY A 39 45.51 8.63 -22.23
C GLY A 39 45.00 10.09 -22.15
N PRO A 40 45.83 11.10 -22.46
CA PRO A 40 45.43 12.48 -22.44
C PRO A 40 44.72 12.86 -23.75
N LEU A 41 43.46 13.30 -23.66
CA LEU A 41 42.74 13.91 -24.77
C LEU A 41 42.50 15.38 -24.52
N THR A 42 43.02 16.15 -25.44
CA THR A 42 42.88 17.60 -25.61
C THR A 42 41.43 18.02 -25.76
N SER A 43 41.02 19.02 -24.96
CA SER A 43 39.70 19.63 -25.04
C SER A 43 39.58 20.60 -26.21
N PRO A 44 38.53 20.57 -27.00
CA PRO A 44 38.09 21.71 -27.79
C PRO A 44 37.19 22.59 -26.93
N SER A 45 37.58 23.86 -26.79
CA SER A 45 36.75 24.93 -26.20
C SER A 45 35.55 25.23 -27.11
N GLY A 46 34.39 24.61 -26.80
CA GLY A 46 33.12 24.97 -27.35
C GLY A 46 32.38 25.89 -26.39
N THR A 47 32.13 27.10 -26.78
CA THR A 47 31.34 28.10 -26.07
C THR A 47 29.91 27.52 -25.83
N PRO A 48 29.44 27.41 -24.58
CA PRO A 48 28.06 26.93 -24.35
C PRO A 48 27.08 28.03 -24.77
N SER A 49 26.34 27.77 -25.83
CA SER A 49 25.15 28.50 -26.19
C SER A 49 24.16 28.31 -25.04
N ALA A 50 23.83 29.39 -24.33
CA ALA A 50 22.84 29.38 -23.27
C ALA A 50 21.46 29.09 -23.88
N SER A 51 21.11 27.80 -23.94
CA SER A 51 19.72 27.38 -24.16
C SER A 51 18.92 27.85 -22.96
N ALA A 52 18.07 28.85 -23.20
CA ALA A 52 17.07 29.32 -22.25
C ALA A 52 16.19 28.13 -21.86
N THR A 53 16.52 27.50 -20.73
CA THR A 53 15.67 26.51 -20.09
C THR A 53 14.40 27.25 -19.68
N ARG A 54 13.31 27.16 -20.49
CA ARG A 54 11.98 27.53 -20.02
C ARG A 54 11.73 26.67 -18.79
N SER A 55 11.72 27.30 -17.60
CA SER A 55 11.19 26.68 -16.40
C SER A 55 9.76 26.24 -16.72
N ALA A 56 9.57 24.98 -16.98
CA ALA A 56 8.22 24.40 -17.01
C ALA A 56 7.64 24.72 -15.62
N SER A 57 6.59 25.54 -15.59
CA SER A 57 5.83 25.78 -14.37
C SER A 57 5.48 24.42 -13.80
N ALA A 58 6.04 24.09 -12.66
CA ALA A 58 5.79 22.82 -12.00
C ALA A 58 4.28 22.69 -11.81
N ARG A 59 3.68 21.72 -12.47
CA ARG A 59 2.25 21.41 -12.31
C ARG A 59 2.09 20.99 -10.86
N PRO A 60 1.17 21.56 -10.07
CA PRO A 60 0.95 21.13 -8.71
C PRO A 60 0.53 19.66 -8.74
N GLY A 61 1.34 18.80 -8.13
CA GLY A 61 1.02 17.40 -7.97
C GLY A 61 -0.10 17.20 -6.95
N PRO A 62 -0.60 15.96 -6.84
CA PRO A 62 -1.55 15.61 -5.78
C PRO A 62 -0.91 15.89 -4.41
N PRO A 63 -1.70 16.35 -3.42
CA PRO A 63 -1.18 16.67 -2.11
C PRO A 63 -0.63 15.40 -1.42
N ALA A 64 0.62 15.48 -1.01
CA ALA A 64 1.25 14.48 -0.16
C ALA A 64 0.82 14.68 1.30
N GLY A 65 0.78 13.57 2.06
CA GLY A 65 0.61 13.65 3.51
C GLY A 65 1.92 14.00 4.22
N SER A 66 1.82 14.29 5.48
CA SER A 66 2.97 14.58 6.32
C SER A 66 2.94 13.80 7.63
N ARG A 67 4.12 13.61 8.23
CA ARG A 67 4.23 12.99 9.56
C ARG A 67 3.45 13.79 10.63
N ALA A 68 3.38 15.12 10.50
CA ALA A 68 2.67 15.96 11.45
C ALA A 68 1.15 15.74 11.38
N GLU A 69 0.59 15.64 10.16
CA GLU A 69 -0.83 15.32 9.96
C GLU A 69 -1.15 13.91 10.43
N ALA A 70 -0.30 12.93 10.13
CA ALA A 70 -0.43 11.55 10.62
C ALA A 70 -0.43 11.51 12.16
N ALA A 71 0.49 12.24 12.82
CA ALA A 71 0.56 12.30 14.28
C ALA A 71 -0.67 12.98 14.91
N ALA A 72 -1.19 14.03 14.28
CA ALA A 72 -2.41 14.69 14.74
C ALA A 72 -3.62 13.75 14.63
N LEU A 73 -3.74 13.02 13.52
CA LEU A 73 -4.81 12.04 13.31
C LEU A 73 -4.70 10.87 14.30
N ALA A 74 -3.51 10.30 14.50
CA ALA A 74 -3.27 9.24 15.48
C ALA A 74 -3.66 9.68 16.90
N GLY A 75 -3.29 10.91 17.30
CA GLY A 75 -3.70 11.49 18.57
C GLY A 75 -5.23 11.64 18.71
N GLN A 76 -5.93 12.03 17.65
CA GLN A 76 -7.39 12.11 17.61
C GLN A 76 -8.04 10.72 17.75
N LEU A 77 -7.54 9.71 17.03
CA LEU A 77 -8.03 8.34 17.11
C LEU A 77 -7.90 7.80 18.54
N LEU A 78 -6.73 7.94 19.15
CA LEU A 78 -6.47 7.51 20.53
C LEU A 78 -7.30 8.28 21.58
N SER A 79 -7.76 9.48 21.26
CA SER A 79 -8.63 10.24 22.18
C SER A 79 -10.09 9.79 22.17
N ARG A 80 -10.51 9.06 21.13
CA ARG A 80 -11.89 8.58 20.92
C ARG A 80 -12.12 7.13 21.35
N LEU A 81 -11.13 6.50 22.00
CA LEU A 81 -11.23 5.11 22.42
C LEU A 81 -12.45 4.89 23.32
N PRO A 82 -13.32 3.92 23.02
CA PRO A 82 -14.48 3.58 23.82
C PRO A 82 -14.07 2.69 25.00
N LEU A 83 -13.40 3.27 25.99
CA LEU A 83 -12.87 2.52 27.13
C LEU A 83 -13.98 2.11 28.10
N PRO A 84 -13.95 0.87 28.66
CA PRO A 84 -14.86 0.45 29.72
C PRO A 84 -14.77 1.36 30.95
N PRO A 85 -15.87 1.56 31.70
CA PRO A 85 -15.84 2.30 32.96
C PRO A 85 -14.80 1.72 33.94
N GLY A 86 -14.10 2.60 34.65
CA GLY A 86 -13.07 2.21 35.61
C GLY A 86 -11.71 1.88 34.98
N THR A 87 -11.54 2.08 33.67
CA THR A 87 -10.26 1.93 32.99
C THR A 87 -9.25 2.95 33.51
N GLY A 88 -8.05 2.48 33.88
CA GLY A 88 -6.92 3.31 34.29
C GLY A 88 -5.87 3.42 33.16
N ARG A 89 -5.34 4.62 32.91
CA ARG A 89 -4.20 4.79 32.00
C ARG A 89 -2.91 4.32 32.68
N LEU A 90 -2.08 3.62 31.95
CA LEU A 90 -0.78 3.15 32.41
C LEU A 90 0.35 4.00 31.81
N PRO A 91 1.51 4.10 32.50
CA PRO A 91 2.72 4.63 31.90
C PRO A 91 3.18 3.72 30.73
N GLN A 92 3.92 4.30 29.81
CA GLN A 92 4.43 3.56 28.65
C GLN A 92 5.68 2.72 28.99
N ASP A 93 6.28 2.92 30.14
CA ASP A 93 7.49 2.21 30.56
C ASP A 93 7.40 1.84 32.08
N PRO A 94 7.74 0.60 32.51
CA PRO A 94 8.11 -0.54 31.67
C PRO A 94 6.91 -1.21 30.99
N LEU A 95 7.07 -1.56 29.70
CA LEU A 95 6.08 -2.33 28.95
C LEU A 95 6.08 -3.80 29.37
N PRO A 96 4.91 -4.39 29.67
CA PRO A 96 4.77 -5.83 29.75
C PRO A 96 5.24 -6.49 28.43
N GLN A 97 5.95 -7.61 28.52
CA GLN A 97 6.48 -8.28 27.32
C GLN A 97 5.38 -8.62 26.30
N SER A 98 4.20 -9.02 26.76
CA SER A 98 3.03 -9.32 25.93
C SER A 98 2.42 -8.12 25.20
N LEU A 99 2.83 -6.89 25.54
CA LEU A 99 2.34 -5.64 24.93
C LEU A 99 3.47 -4.82 24.30
N ARG A 100 4.65 -5.39 24.06
CA ARG A 100 5.76 -4.66 23.42
C ARG A 100 5.46 -4.33 21.98
N GLU A 101 4.75 -5.21 21.30
CA GLU A 101 4.36 -5.07 19.91
C GLU A 101 2.83 -5.10 19.81
N PRO A 102 2.22 -4.40 18.83
CA PRO A 102 0.80 -4.56 18.55
C PRO A 102 0.52 -5.98 18.05
N ALA A 103 -0.74 -6.43 18.13
CA ALA A 103 -1.15 -7.73 17.57
C ALA A 103 -0.79 -7.84 16.08
N TYR A 104 -1.01 -6.77 15.35
CA TYR A 104 -0.50 -6.58 13.99
C TYR A 104 -0.18 -5.10 13.77
N GLY A 105 0.83 -4.83 12.97
CA GLY A 105 1.30 -3.49 12.68
C GLY A 105 1.19 -3.17 11.21
N PRO A 106 1.38 -1.91 10.84
CA PRO A 106 1.62 -1.52 9.45
C PRO A 106 3.02 -1.99 9.05
N ALA A 107 3.47 -3.14 9.59
CA ALA A 107 4.81 -3.63 9.44
C ALA A 107 5.23 -3.51 7.99
N ASP A 108 6.39 -2.93 7.75
CA ASP A 108 7.02 -2.77 6.44
C ASP A 108 6.38 -1.76 5.48
N VAL A 109 5.35 -1.01 5.86
CA VAL A 109 4.79 0.07 5.03
C VAL A 109 5.44 1.41 5.38
N THR A 110 5.95 2.11 4.36
CA THR A 110 6.62 3.42 4.51
C THR A 110 6.05 4.41 3.47
N PRO A 111 5.68 5.63 3.89
CA PRO A 111 5.77 6.19 5.23
C PRO A 111 4.58 5.83 6.12
N SER A 112 4.87 5.46 7.36
CA SER A 112 3.87 5.14 8.38
C SER A 112 4.24 5.69 9.75
N LEU A 113 3.25 5.80 10.62
CA LEU A 113 3.37 6.18 12.02
C LEU A 113 2.51 5.25 12.86
N ASP A 114 3.09 4.75 13.95
CA ASP A 114 2.38 4.08 15.02
C ASP A 114 2.54 4.88 16.31
N GLN A 115 1.41 5.24 16.92
CA GLN A 115 1.36 5.84 18.26
C GLN A 115 0.47 4.98 19.15
N TYR A 116 0.91 4.69 20.36
CA TYR A 116 0.13 3.85 21.24
C TYR A 116 -0.14 4.45 22.64
N ARG A 117 -1.13 3.88 23.30
CA ARG A 117 -1.44 4.11 24.72
C ARG A 117 -1.75 2.80 25.43
N LEU A 118 -1.44 2.76 26.71
CA LEU A 118 -1.65 1.59 27.55
C LEU A 118 -2.70 1.85 28.62
N PHE A 119 -3.50 0.81 28.89
CA PHE A 119 -4.57 0.89 29.88
C PHE A 119 -4.68 -0.40 30.71
N ALA A 120 -5.06 -0.25 31.99
CA ALA A 120 -5.52 -1.34 32.81
C ALA A 120 -7.05 -1.38 32.76
N LEU A 121 -7.61 -2.52 32.41
CA LEU A 121 -9.04 -2.74 32.30
C LEU A 121 -9.55 -3.52 33.50
N PRO A 122 -10.65 -3.10 34.15
CA PRO A 122 -11.21 -3.78 35.34
C PRO A 122 -12.09 -4.98 34.95
N GLN A 123 -11.78 -5.66 33.86
CA GLN A 123 -12.54 -6.76 33.27
C GLN A 123 -11.61 -7.86 32.76
N PRO A 124 -12.05 -9.13 32.74
CA PRO A 124 -11.33 -10.21 32.05
C PRO A 124 -11.18 -9.88 30.56
N MET A 125 -10.11 -10.41 29.94
CA MET A 125 -9.74 -10.19 28.53
C MET A 125 -10.93 -10.35 27.58
N ASN A 126 -11.65 -11.48 27.64
CA ASN A 126 -12.76 -11.75 26.73
C ASN A 126 -13.91 -10.75 26.87
N THR A 127 -14.23 -10.34 28.10
CA THR A 127 -15.26 -9.33 28.37
C THR A 127 -14.84 -7.96 27.87
N ALA A 128 -13.57 -7.60 28.07
CA ALA A 128 -13.01 -6.34 27.60
C ALA A 128 -12.99 -6.27 26.07
N ALA A 129 -12.52 -7.32 25.41
CA ALA A 129 -12.51 -7.39 23.95
C ALA A 129 -13.94 -7.33 23.36
N ALA A 130 -14.90 -8.06 23.94
CA ALA A 130 -16.29 -8.01 23.51
C ALA A 130 -16.92 -6.61 23.73
N TYR A 131 -16.57 -5.92 24.83
CA TYR A 131 -16.99 -4.55 25.05
C TYR A 131 -16.44 -3.62 23.96
N LEU A 132 -15.14 -3.69 23.68
CA LEU A 132 -14.50 -2.88 22.65
C LEU A 132 -15.15 -3.16 21.29
N ALA A 133 -15.30 -4.42 20.88
CA ALA A 133 -15.92 -4.77 19.61
C ALA A 133 -17.35 -4.24 19.44
N ALA A 134 -18.11 -4.16 20.54
CA ALA A 134 -19.48 -3.63 20.53
C ALA A 134 -19.58 -2.10 20.52
N HIS A 135 -18.50 -1.38 20.84
CA HIS A 135 -18.50 0.08 20.99
C HIS A 135 -17.58 0.74 19.94
N VAL A 136 -17.96 0.65 18.67
CA VAL A 136 -17.21 1.26 17.56
C VAL A 136 -17.18 2.79 17.71
N PRO A 137 -15.99 3.44 17.70
CA PRO A 137 -15.90 4.90 17.81
C PRO A 137 -16.58 5.60 16.64
N VAL A 138 -17.16 6.78 16.89
CA VAL A 138 -17.76 7.59 15.83
C VAL A 138 -16.75 7.94 14.75
N GLY A 139 -17.11 7.72 13.48
CA GLY A 139 -16.26 7.97 12.31
C GLY A 139 -15.38 6.79 11.90
N LEU A 140 -15.40 5.70 12.69
CA LEU A 140 -14.71 4.45 12.34
C LEU A 140 -15.71 3.38 11.90
N GLY A 141 -15.22 2.40 11.16
CA GLY A 141 -15.88 1.14 10.85
C GLY A 141 -15.25 0.01 11.67
N ALA A 142 -15.98 -1.07 11.92
CA ALA A 142 -15.38 -2.29 12.43
C ALA A 142 -14.40 -2.84 11.40
N GLY A 143 -13.16 -3.06 11.80
CA GLY A 143 -12.12 -3.72 10.97
C GLY A 143 -12.19 -5.22 11.15
N GLY A 144 -11.93 -5.73 12.34
CA GLY A 144 -11.96 -7.15 12.65
C GLY A 144 -11.80 -7.44 14.13
N THR A 145 -11.91 -8.72 14.45
CA THR A 145 -11.56 -9.26 15.78
C THR A 145 -10.80 -10.56 15.57
N GLY A 146 -9.77 -10.77 16.36
CA GLY A 146 -8.95 -11.98 16.30
C GLY A 146 -8.60 -12.50 17.68
N SER A 147 -7.99 -13.69 17.69
CA SER A 147 -7.36 -14.29 18.87
C SER A 147 -6.08 -14.93 18.43
N GLU A 148 -4.98 -14.55 19.03
CA GLU A 148 -3.65 -15.01 18.68
C GLU A 148 -2.88 -15.49 19.91
N SER A 149 -1.85 -16.30 19.68
CA SER A 149 -0.85 -16.60 20.67
C SER A 149 0.28 -15.59 20.55
N GLY A 150 0.34 -14.67 21.49
CA GLY A 150 1.38 -13.67 21.55
C GLY A 150 2.74 -14.22 21.99
N PRO A 151 3.74 -13.34 22.19
CA PRO A 151 5.05 -13.70 22.69
C PRO A 151 4.94 -14.53 23.98
N ALA A 152 5.76 -15.59 24.10
CA ALA A 152 5.75 -16.54 25.21
C ALA A 152 4.45 -17.38 25.36
N GLY A 153 3.63 -17.51 24.30
CA GLY A 153 2.42 -18.32 24.30
C GLY A 153 1.24 -17.72 25.08
N ALA A 154 1.33 -16.46 25.48
CA ALA A 154 0.23 -15.77 26.11
C ALA A 154 -0.91 -15.54 25.09
N MET A 155 -2.15 -15.93 25.46
CA MET A 155 -3.32 -15.63 24.62
C MET A 155 -3.56 -14.13 24.61
N MET A 156 -3.81 -13.57 23.43
CA MET A 156 -4.24 -12.20 23.25
C MET A 156 -5.46 -12.13 22.34
N GLN A 157 -6.25 -11.10 22.51
CA GLN A 157 -7.37 -10.77 21.64
C GLN A 157 -7.13 -9.39 21.03
N ASP A 158 -7.45 -9.27 19.77
CA ASP A 158 -7.40 -8.01 19.04
C ASP A 158 -8.79 -7.58 18.58
N VAL A 159 -8.95 -6.27 18.51
CA VAL A 159 -10.11 -5.60 17.92
C VAL A 159 -9.55 -4.44 17.09
N SER A 160 -9.97 -4.32 15.84
CA SER A 160 -9.56 -3.21 15.00
C SER A 160 -10.72 -2.36 14.48
N TYR A 161 -10.42 -1.11 14.20
CA TYR A 161 -11.36 -0.15 13.61
C TYR A 161 -10.67 0.64 12.52
N LEU A 162 -11.26 0.65 11.34
CA LEU A 162 -10.77 1.40 10.19
C LEU A 162 -11.44 2.78 10.09
N ALA A 163 -10.68 3.81 9.80
CA ALA A 163 -11.24 5.12 9.49
C ALA A 163 -12.09 5.07 8.22
N ARG A 164 -13.38 5.47 8.31
CA ARG A 164 -14.29 5.49 7.14
C ARG A 164 -13.93 6.57 6.14
N SER A 165 -13.24 7.60 6.59
CA SER A 165 -12.70 8.67 5.77
C SER A 165 -11.41 9.18 6.39
N VAL A 166 -10.45 9.52 5.57
CA VAL A 166 -9.17 10.08 5.98
C VAL A 166 -8.94 11.43 5.30
N PRO A 167 -8.15 12.33 5.89
CA PRO A 167 -7.74 13.58 5.25
C PRO A 167 -7.01 13.32 3.93
N VAL A 168 -7.06 14.29 3.02
CA VAL A 168 -6.28 14.26 1.78
C VAL A 168 -4.81 14.12 2.13
N GLY A 169 -4.10 13.25 1.41
CA GLY A 169 -2.69 12.92 1.71
C GLY A 169 -2.49 11.76 2.68
N ILE A 170 -3.51 11.32 3.40
CA ILE A 170 -3.48 10.10 4.21
C ILE A 170 -4.02 8.93 3.37
N ALA A 171 -3.29 7.81 3.36
CA ALA A 171 -3.68 6.59 2.65
C ALA A 171 -4.63 5.73 3.48
N SER A 172 -4.29 5.53 4.76
CA SER A 172 -5.15 4.80 5.69
C SER A 172 -4.91 5.22 7.14
N ALA A 173 -5.88 4.96 7.98
CA ALA A 173 -5.76 5.11 9.43
C ALA A 173 -6.58 4.04 10.14
N GLU A 174 -5.98 3.40 11.13
CA GLU A 174 -6.56 2.31 11.88
C GLU A 174 -6.26 2.42 13.37
N LEU A 175 -7.19 1.94 14.20
CA LEU A 175 -6.96 1.66 15.62
C LEU A 175 -6.88 0.15 15.80
N VAL A 176 -5.75 -0.34 16.30
CA VAL A 176 -5.54 -1.74 16.68
C VAL A 176 -5.51 -1.83 18.19
N LEU A 177 -6.38 -2.63 18.76
CA LEU A 177 -6.57 -2.79 20.20
C LEU A 177 -6.14 -4.21 20.59
N THR A 178 -4.99 -4.35 21.26
CA THR A 178 -4.49 -5.64 21.75
C THR A 178 -4.82 -5.79 23.23
N VAL A 179 -5.63 -6.77 23.58
CA VAL A 179 -6.03 -7.08 24.95
C VAL A 179 -5.36 -8.36 25.42
N VAL A 180 -4.69 -8.30 26.58
CA VAL A 180 -4.03 -9.47 27.19
C VAL A 180 -4.50 -9.65 28.66
N PRO A 181 -4.49 -10.88 29.19
CA PRO A 181 -4.81 -11.10 30.58
C PRO A 181 -3.73 -10.52 31.50
N ALA A 182 -4.11 -9.90 32.62
CA ALA A 182 -3.19 -9.38 33.63
C ALA A 182 -3.25 -10.19 34.94
N SER A 183 -4.46 -10.41 35.45
CA SER A 183 -4.75 -11.20 36.65
C SER A 183 -6.21 -11.67 36.57
N PRO A 184 -6.66 -12.54 37.49
CA PRO A 184 -8.08 -12.92 37.54
C PRO A 184 -8.98 -11.70 37.60
N GLY A 185 -9.88 -11.56 36.61
CA GLY A 185 -10.82 -10.47 36.52
C GLY A 185 -10.28 -9.16 35.96
N ARG A 186 -9.02 -9.11 35.51
CA ARG A 186 -8.39 -7.90 34.95
C ARG A 186 -7.63 -8.20 33.66
N SER A 187 -7.53 -7.18 32.80
CA SER A 187 -6.72 -7.26 31.59
C SER A 187 -5.93 -5.97 31.35
N LEU A 188 -4.98 -6.03 30.44
CA LEU A 188 -4.26 -4.88 29.91
C LEU A 188 -4.67 -4.66 28.47
N LEU A 189 -4.68 -3.41 28.06
CA LEU A 189 -4.95 -2.99 26.69
C LEU A 189 -3.78 -2.14 26.18
N ARG A 190 -3.26 -2.50 25.01
CA ARG A 190 -2.48 -1.62 24.18
C ARG A 190 -3.37 -1.17 23.01
N ALA A 191 -3.46 0.14 22.83
CA ALA A 191 -4.21 0.75 21.75
C ALA A 191 -3.23 1.47 20.83
N ASP A 192 -3.09 1.00 19.62
CA ASP A 192 -2.21 1.54 18.59
C ASP A 192 -3.03 2.30 17.55
N ALA A 193 -2.66 3.54 17.26
CA ALA A 193 -3.17 4.29 16.13
C ALA A 193 -2.13 4.29 15.03
N GLN A 194 -2.41 3.52 13.99
CA GLN A 194 -1.55 3.32 12.84
C GLN A 194 -2.04 4.20 11.69
N VAL A 195 -1.17 5.05 11.17
CA VAL A 195 -1.50 5.98 10.09
C VAL A 195 -0.45 5.87 9.00
N ILE A 196 -0.92 5.63 7.78
CA ILE A 196 -0.11 5.57 6.56
C ILE A 196 -0.46 6.78 5.71
N TRP A 197 0.53 7.45 5.14
CA TRP A 197 0.29 8.59 4.25
C TRP A 197 1.02 8.45 2.92
N TYR A 198 0.52 9.16 1.92
CA TYR A 198 1.12 9.18 0.60
C TYR A 198 2.40 10.01 0.62
N PRO A 199 3.56 9.47 0.15
CA PRO A 199 4.79 10.25 0.03
C PRO A 199 4.67 11.31 -1.08
N PRO A 200 5.52 12.35 -1.06
CA PRO A 200 5.56 13.33 -2.14
C PRO A 200 6.08 12.69 -3.43
N ARG A 201 5.49 13.05 -4.56
CA ARG A 201 5.97 12.64 -5.88
C ARG A 201 7.18 13.47 -6.32
N SER A 202 8.11 12.82 -7.00
CA SER A 202 9.22 13.48 -7.68
C SER A 202 8.74 14.23 -8.92
N ALA A 203 9.36 15.37 -9.22
CA ALA A 203 9.07 16.10 -10.47
C ALA A 203 9.36 15.27 -11.73
N ALA A 204 10.24 14.27 -11.65
CA ALA A 204 10.58 13.37 -12.75
C ALA A 204 9.45 12.38 -13.10
N GLU A 205 8.50 12.16 -12.20
CA GLU A 205 7.38 11.22 -12.40
C GLU A 205 6.22 11.82 -13.21
N TYR A 206 6.23 13.14 -13.43
CA TYR A 206 5.17 13.80 -14.21
C TYR A 206 5.43 13.67 -15.71
N ILE A 207 4.37 13.34 -16.45
CA ILE A 207 4.43 13.10 -17.88
C ILE A 207 4.00 14.37 -18.61
N ASP A 208 4.93 15.03 -19.32
CA ASP A 208 4.60 16.16 -20.20
C ASP A 208 3.96 15.63 -21.50
N PRO A 209 2.63 15.72 -21.66
CA PRO A 209 1.96 15.19 -22.85
C PRO A 209 2.34 15.89 -24.15
N ALA A 210 2.86 17.12 -24.10
CA ALA A 210 3.31 17.83 -25.29
C ALA A 210 4.60 17.25 -25.88
N ARG A 211 5.34 16.49 -25.09
CA ARG A 211 6.59 15.86 -25.49
C ARG A 211 6.40 14.52 -26.24
N TYR A 212 5.30 13.82 -25.96
CA TYR A 212 5.08 12.46 -26.45
C TYR A 212 3.97 12.41 -27.48
N HIS A 213 4.25 11.81 -28.65
CA HIS A 213 3.34 11.75 -29.79
C HIS A 213 2.91 10.34 -30.15
N VAL A 214 3.53 9.34 -29.52
CA VAL A 214 3.22 7.93 -29.71
C VAL A 214 3.11 7.25 -28.35
N LEU A 215 2.02 6.54 -28.17
CA LEU A 215 1.77 5.68 -27.03
C LEU A 215 1.59 4.24 -27.56
N ASP A 216 2.45 3.35 -27.14
CA ASP A 216 2.32 1.91 -27.38
C ASP A 216 1.69 1.27 -26.14
N ILE A 217 0.58 0.59 -26.35
CA ILE A 217 -0.19 -0.07 -25.29
C ILE A 217 -0.09 -1.57 -25.51
N THR A 218 0.39 -2.28 -24.51
CA THR A 218 0.34 -3.74 -24.43
C THR A 218 -0.58 -4.13 -23.28
N VAL A 219 -1.58 -4.95 -23.54
CA VAL A 219 -2.47 -5.52 -22.55
C VAL A 219 -2.26 -7.01 -22.51
N SER A 220 -1.85 -7.55 -21.38
CA SER A 220 -1.71 -8.99 -21.14
C SER A 220 -2.89 -9.47 -20.29
N ILE A 221 -3.61 -10.43 -20.82
CA ILE A 221 -4.79 -11.03 -20.19
C ILE A 221 -4.41 -12.42 -19.70
N TYR A 222 -4.69 -12.68 -18.43
CA TYR A 222 -4.45 -13.98 -17.80
C TYR A 222 -5.77 -14.74 -17.62
N GLY A 223 -5.74 -16.04 -17.43
CA GLY A 223 -6.91 -16.87 -17.23
C GLY A 223 -6.93 -18.10 -18.15
N ARG A 224 -8.11 -18.53 -18.59
CA ARG A 224 -8.24 -19.76 -19.38
C ARG A 224 -7.63 -19.65 -20.77
N ASN A 225 -7.69 -18.47 -21.39
CA ASN A 225 -7.15 -18.22 -22.73
C ASN A 225 -6.19 -17.02 -22.66
N PRO A 226 -4.97 -17.19 -22.12
CA PRO A 226 -4.03 -16.09 -21.97
C PRO A 226 -3.62 -15.56 -23.34
N HIS A 227 -3.66 -14.24 -23.51
CA HIS A 227 -3.25 -13.59 -24.76
C HIS A 227 -2.81 -12.15 -24.50
N THR A 228 -2.12 -11.59 -25.50
CA THR A 228 -1.62 -10.21 -25.43
C THR A 228 -2.16 -9.41 -26.60
N VAL A 229 -2.63 -8.21 -26.33
CA VAL A 229 -3.12 -7.27 -27.34
C VAL A 229 -2.17 -6.07 -27.40
N HIS A 230 -1.78 -5.66 -28.61
CA HIS A 230 -0.96 -4.49 -28.85
C HIS A 230 -1.75 -3.40 -29.58
N LYS A 231 -1.60 -2.16 -29.16
CA LYS A 231 -2.24 -1.01 -29.80
C LYS A 231 -1.30 0.19 -29.80
N VAL A 232 -1.06 0.76 -30.98
CA VAL A 232 -0.36 2.05 -31.11
C VAL A 232 -1.39 3.18 -31.21
N VAL A 233 -1.28 4.16 -30.33
CA VAL A 233 -2.14 5.34 -30.26
C VAL A 233 -1.31 6.58 -30.58
N THR A 234 -1.80 7.40 -31.54
CA THR A 234 -1.19 8.67 -31.94
C THR A 234 -2.14 9.84 -31.71
N SER A 235 -3.32 9.60 -31.12
CA SER A 235 -4.25 10.64 -30.72
C SER A 235 -3.67 11.44 -29.58
N GLN A 236 -3.28 12.68 -29.87
CA GLN A 236 -2.69 13.58 -28.87
C GLN A 236 -3.67 13.86 -27.71
N ALA A 237 -4.96 13.93 -28.02
CA ALA A 237 -6.00 14.12 -26.98
C ALA A 237 -6.08 12.93 -26.02
N PHE A 238 -5.90 11.68 -26.51
CA PHE A 238 -5.90 10.50 -25.66
C PHE A 238 -4.61 10.45 -24.82
N ILE A 239 -3.45 10.69 -25.44
CA ILE A 239 -2.15 10.72 -24.75
C ILE A 239 -2.17 11.76 -23.62
N ALA A 240 -2.70 12.96 -23.90
CA ALA A 240 -2.81 14.03 -22.91
C ALA A 240 -3.72 13.62 -21.74
N ARG A 241 -4.87 13.02 -22.02
CA ARG A 241 -5.81 12.58 -20.98
C ARG A 241 -5.22 11.46 -20.11
N LEU A 242 -4.50 10.51 -20.71
CA LEU A 242 -3.84 9.44 -19.96
C LEU A 242 -2.70 10.00 -19.09
N ALA A 243 -1.84 10.87 -19.65
CA ALA A 243 -0.79 11.54 -18.87
C ALA A 243 -1.38 12.34 -17.71
N GLU A 244 -2.46 13.08 -17.93
CA GLU A 244 -3.16 13.83 -16.89
C GLU A 244 -3.77 12.92 -15.80
N THR A 245 -4.24 11.73 -16.17
CA THR A 245 -4.72 10.75 -15.19
C THR A 245 -3.56 10.23 -14.34
N LEU A 246 -2.45 9.83 -14.96
CA LEU A 246 -1.24 9.40 -14.25
C LEU A 246 -0.67 10.49 -13.35
N ASP A 247 -0.69 11.76 -13.81
CA ASP A 247 -0.20 12.90 -13.05
C ASP A 247 -1.04 13.20 -11.80
N ARG A 248 -2.30 12.78 -11.78
CA ARG A 248 -3.19 12.91 -10.61
C ARG A 248 -3.06 11.79 -9.58
N LEU A 249 -2.45 10.66 -9.94
CA LEU A 249 -2.23 9.58 -8.99
C LEU A 249 -1.24 10.00 -7.91
N GLN A 250 -1.43 9.53 -6.70
CA GLN A 250 -0.51 9.73 -5.58
C GLN A 250 0.62 8.71 -5.64
N ALA A 251 1.78 9.03 -5.09
CA ALA A 251 2.81 8.01 -4.90
C ALA A 251 2.32 7.00 -3.85
N GLU A 252 2.42 5.72 -4.17
CA GLU A 252 1.98 4.66 -3.26
C GLU A 252 2.93 4.51 -2.07
N PRO A 253 2.42 4.30 -0.86
CA PRO A 253 3.25 3.89 0.27
C PRO A 253 3.92 2.55 -0.02
N ILE A 254 5.24 2.47 0.18
CA ILE A 254 6.01 1.25 -0.11
C ILE A 254 5.82 0.25 1.04
N GLY A 255 5.41 -0.97 0.73
CA GLY A 255 5.23 -2.02 1.71
C GLY A 255 4.97 -3.37 1.08
N THR A 256 5.05 -4.42 1.90
CA THR A 256 4.69 -5.77 1.49
C THR A 256 3.21 -5.99 1.78
N VAL A 257 2.42 -6.15 0.73
CA VAL A 257 0.99 -6.50 0.81
C VAL A 257 0.77 -7.78 0.02
N ALA A 258 -0.08 -8.66 0.55
CA ALA A 258 -0.52 -9.83 -0.20
C ALA A 258 -1.61 -9.39 -1.17
N CYS A 259 -1.30 -9.39 -2.47
CA CYS A 259 -2.23 -9.02 -3.51
C CYS A 259 -2.91 -10.25 -4.10
N PRO A 260 -4.21 -10.20 -4.44
CA PRO A 260 -4.84 -11.22 -5.25
C PRO A 260 -4.14 -11.30 -6.63
N ALA A 261 -4.29 -12.43 -7.32
CA ALA A 261 -3.73 -12.60 -8.66
C ALA A 261 -4.33 -11.59 -9.63
N ASP A 262 -3.48 -11.03 -10.49
CA ASP A 262 -3.89 -10.12 -11.53
C ASP A 262 -4.57 -10.88 -12.68
N PHE A 263 -5.61 -10.27 -13.27
CA PHE A 263 -6.28 -10.79 -14.46
C PHE A 263 -5.88 -10.05 -15.72
N GLU A 264 -5.48 -8.79 -15.60
CA GLU A 264 -5.02 -7.94 -16.69
C GLU A 264 -3.85 -7.07 -16.26
N ASP A 265 -2.79 -7.06 -17.07
CA ASP A 265 -1.66 -6.13 -16.93
C ASP A 265 -1.59 -5.19 -18.12
N TYR A 266 -1.29 -3.94 -17.85
CA TYR A 266 -1.10 -2.90 -18.84
C TYR A 266 0.34 -2.43 -18.84
N GLN A 267 0.95 -2.37 -20.03
CA GLN A 267 2.23 -1.70 -20.24
C GLN A 267 2.03 -0.55 -21.23
N LEU A 268 2.33 0.67 -20.79
CA LEU A 268 2.13 1.90 -21.54
C LEU A 268 3.49 2.51 -21.82
N SER A 269 3.88 2.63 -23.09
CA SER A 269 5.18 3.13 -23.51
C SER A 269 5.04 4.44 -24.26
N PHE A 270 5.49 5.53 -23.65
CA PHE A 270 5.43 6.88 -24.21
C PHE A 270 6.72 7.19 -24.99
N SER A 271 6.58 7.62 -26.24
CA SER A 271 7.68 7.95 -27.14
C SER A 271 7.44 9.25 -27.89
N VAL A 272 8.54 9.94 -28.22
CA VAL A 272 8.48 11.17 -29.03
C VAL A 272 8.08 10.85 -30.48
N SER A 273 8.55 9.75 -31.04
CA SER A 273 8.18 9.24 -32.36
C SER A 273 8.23 7.73 -32.37
N ARG A 274 7.74 7.08 -33.44
CA ARG A 274 7.80 5.61 -33.58
C ARG A 274 9.22 5.05 -33.66
N GLN A 275 10.20 5.85 -34.08
CA GLN A 275 11.61 5.44 -34.18
C GLN A 275 12.42 5.86 -32.94
N SER A 276 11.86 6.68 -32.07
CA SER A 276 12.58 7.11 -30.86
C SER A 276 12.51 6.05 -29.77
N ARG A 277 13.55 6.08 -28.92
CA ARG A 277 13.56 5.27 -27.70
C ARG A 277 12.40 5.61 -26.80
N THR A 278 11.76 4.61 -26.22
CA THR A 278 10.75 4.81 -25.18
C THR A 278 11.36 5.59 -24.01
N ALA A 279 10.72 6.69 -23.62
CA ALA A 279 11.21 7.54 -22.55
C ALA A 279 10.50 7.27 -21.23
N VAL A 280 9.20 6.93 -21.27
CA VAL A 280 8.42 6.60 -20.08
C VAL A 280 7.69 5.29 -20.32
N VAL A 281 7.79 4.37 -19.35
CA VAL A 281 7.04 3.12 -19.30
C VAL A 281 6.22 3.13 -18.02
N VAL A 282 4.93 2.87 -18.16
CA VAL A 282 4.03 2.66 -17.01
C VAL A 282 3.53 1.23 -17.09
N SER A 283 3.64 0.51 -15.99
CA SER A 283 3.09 -0.83 -15.80
C SER A 283 2.01 -0.76 -14.74
N ALA A 284 0.78 -1.08 -15.08
CA ALA A 284 -0.35 -1.06 -14.17
C ALA A 284 -1.12 -2.38 -14.26
N SER A 285 -1.73 -2.83 -13.17
CA SER A 285 -2.63 -3.98 -13.16
C SER A 285 -4.03 -3.55 -12.72
N GLU A 286 -5.06 -4.24 -13.23
CA GLU A 286 -6.45 -3.92 -12.88
C GLU A 286 -6.87 -4.55 -11.55
N THR A 287 -6.27 -5.65 -11.21
CA THR A 287 -6.55 -6.45 -10.03
C THR A 287 -5.32 -6.52 -9.13
N GLY A 288 -5.43 -7.09 -8.00
CA GLY A 288 -4.35 -7.09 -7.04
C GLY A 288 -4.41 -5.90 -6.10
N CYS A 289 -3.29 -5.26 -5.88
CA CYS A 289 -3.20 -4.09 -4.99
C CYS A 289 -3.25 -2.74 -5.75
N GLY A 290 -3.52 -2.76 -7.05
CA GLY A 290 -3.88 -1.57 -7.83
C GLY A 290 -2.79 -0.51 -8.00
N GLY A 291 -1.51 -0.88 -7.94
CA GLY A 291 -0.41 0.07 -8.16
C GLY A 291 -0.02 0.22 -9.62
N ALA A 292 0.46 1.41 -10.00
CA ALA A 292 1.08 1.65 -11.30
C ALA A 292 2.57 1.93 -11.14
N GLY A 293 3.43 0.99 -11.58
CA GLY A 293 4.88 1.19 -11.64
C GLY A 293 5.22 2.17 -12.77
N ILE A 294 6.09 3.13 -12.51
CA ILE A 294 6.55 4.09 -13.51
C ILE A 294 8.08 4.03 -13.67
N THR A 295 8.55 4.02 -14.90
CA THR A 295 9.97 4.06 -15.24
C THR A 295 10.20 5.23 -16.19
N VAL A 296 11.10 6.13 -15.83
CA VAL A 296 11.46 7.31 -16.63
C VAL A 296 12.91 7.22 -17.05
N ASN A 297 13.17 7.24 -18.36
CA ASN A 297 14.51 7.09 -18.94
C ASN A 297 15.29 5.87 -18.41
N GLY A 298 14.60 4.76 -18.14
CA GLY A 298 15.17 3.53 -17.63
C GLY A 298 15.40 3.50 -16.10
N GLN A 299 14.98 4.52 -15.37
CA GLN A 299 15.04 4.58 -13.91
C GLN A 299 13.65 4.37 -13.32
N SER A 300 13.50 3.32 -12.52
CA SER A 300 12.25 3.09 -11.77
C SER A 300 12.01 4.21 -10.76
N GLN A 301 10.75 4.64 -10.67
CA GLN A 301 10.26 5.61 -9.71
C GLN A 301 9.39 4.89 -8.67
N PRO A 302 9.05 5.52 -7.54
CA PRO A 302 8.06 5.01 -6.63
C PRO A 302 6.73 4.67 -7.36
N PRO A 303 6.06 3.57 -7.02
CA PRO A 303 4.80 3.21 -7.64
C PRO A 303 3.73 4.27 -7.34
N LEU A 304 2.71 4.34 -8.21
CA LEU A 304 1.57 5.24 -8.05
C LEU A 304 0.36 4.43 -7.60
N ALA A 305 -0.43 4.98 -6.69
CA ALA A 305 -1.69 4.40 -6.26
C ALA A 305 -2.74 4.57 -7.36
N ASP A 306 -3.06 3.51 -8.10
CA ASP A 306 -4.07 3.46 -9.15
C ASP A 306 -5.28 2.66 -8.66
N ASP A 307 -6.43 3.29 -8.64
CA ASP A 307 -7.73 2.69 -8.31
C ASP A 307 -8.45 2.08 -9.54
N GLY A 308 -7.70 1.75 -10.59
CA GLY A 308 -8.20 1.24 -11.86
C GLY A 308 -8.51 2.34 -12.90
N ALA A 309 -8.17 3.60 -12.62
CA ALA A 309 -8.40 4.72 -13.54
C ALA A 309 -7.61 4.57 -14.84
N VAL A 310 -6.39 4.04 -14.78
CA VAL A 310 -5.54 3.77 -15.94
C VAL A 310 -6.18 2.69 -16.81
N GLY A 311 -6.57 1.56 -16.23
CA GLY A 311 -7.23 0.46 -16.92
C GLY A 311 -8.54 0.90 -17.60
N ALA A 312 -9.35 1.70 -16.90
CA ALA A 312 -10.59 2.24 -17.46
C ALA A 312 -10.36 3.10 -18.72
N LEU A 313 -9.26 3.86 -18.80
CA LEU A 313 -8.90 4.62 -19.99
C LEU A 313 -8.37 3.70 -21.09
N VAL A 314 -7.51 2.75 -20.76
CA VAL A 314 -6.93 1.81 -21.74
C VAL A 314 -8.02 1.04 -22.45
N ARG A 315 -9.03 0.54 -21.75
CA ARG A 315 -10.17 -0.19 -22.34
C ARG A 315 -11.01 0.62 -23.32
N GLN A 316 -10.95 1.94 -23.33
CA GLN A 316 -11.62 2.75 -24.33
C GLN A 316 -10.99 2.63 -25.73
N VAL A 317 -9.72 2.25 -25.81
CA VAL A 317 -8.98 2.12 -27.07
C VAL A 317 -8.55 0.69 -27.37
N VAL A 318 -8.44 -0.14 -26.33
CA VAL A 318 -8.16 -1.59 -26.43
C VAL A 318 -9.37 -2.31 -25.81
N PRO A 319 -10.39 -2.62 -26.60
CA PRO A 319 -11.53 -3.38 -26.08
C PRO A 319 -11.07 -4.78 -25.69
N VAL A 320 -11.10 -5.08 -24.42
CA VAL A 320 -10.84 -6.41 -23.86
C VAL A 320 -12.19 -6.95 -23.39
N THR A 321 -12.54 -8.13 -23.82
CA THR A 321 -13.73 -8.81 -23.29
C THR A 321 -13.28 -9.66 -22.12
N PRO A 322 -13.67 -9.33 -20.88
CA PRO A 322 -13.39 -10.23 -19.75
C PRO A 322 -14.06 -11.58 -20.03
N GLU A 323 -13.28 -12.63 -20.08
CA GLU A 323 -13.83 -13.98 -20.05
C GLU A 323 -14.14 -14.34 -18.59
N ILE A 324 -15.42 -14.30 -18.24
CA ILE A 324 -15.96 -14.70 -16.93
C ILE A 324 -15.90 -16.24 -16.78
#